data_c09100d9e2eafd0b3fee81596bb13494
#
_entry.id   c09100d9e2eafd0b3fee81596bb13494
#
_cell.length_a   1.000
_cell.length_b   1.000
_cell.length_c   1.000
_cell.angle_alpha   90.00
_cell.angle_beta   90.00
_cell.angle_gamma   90.00
#
_symmetry.space_group_name_H-M   'P 1'
#
loop_
_entity.id
_entity.type
_entity.pdbx_description
1 polymer ?
#
loop_
_entity_poly.entity_id
_entity_poly.type
_entity_poly.pdbx_seq_one_letter_code
_entity_poly.pdbx_strand_id
1 'polypeptide(L)'
;MISRLLVFSFFFVFCISLFVSESSEQEIASNLQKSIELIGTKVARLDGLDGQGMKIGVIDTGIDYNHPDLWGYGPSGKVAGGYNYVNSAEKPLDTNGHGTEVAGIISGDGNFSGIVPKAKLFSYKVSSTGEAVSSDYIVKALEQAAQDEVNVINISLGINKTNDEIDNAIDATVKKGVVVVVAAGNSGPQQDTIGSPGKDADAITVGATYNNLTSSLVATFEVGKKQYQVLPMVGVSNLPGPIQSKIVYGGYGRVEDLQNLDVKNSILIEERGSDVKGQKVYFAEKEKNAADFGAKALVVFNNESGIFFGELIEPNKTAGYIPRIPVISMSGEDGLKLKSMLTTNTTGIIDMFYHPDYLASFSSEGPVSPFYIKPDLVAPGVFVNSTTLGGKYNITSGTSFAAPHVAGAAAIILQKYPSLSPTDVASLLVTTTDPVTDAYGHLFPISAAGSGRLNITRALESNIIFTPHSLIFNLSFDSQSQTRSIYLRTLDGSQVPQLKASFSSNESSLSFGYIQSNNIINVKISDSTKKE
;
A
#
# COMPACT_ATOMS: atom_id res chain seq x y z
N MET A 1 -24.30 -27.05 27.50
CA MET A 1 -24.59 -26.97 26.07
C MET A 1 -24.66 -25.51 25.73
N ILE A 2 -23.55 -24.93 25.27
CA ILE A 2 -23.48 -23.53 24.81
C ILE A 2 -23.06 -23.59 23.34
N SER A 3 -24.02 -23.25 22.50
CA SER A 3 -23.88 -23.14 21.06
C SER A 3 -22.97 -21.96 20.73
N ARG A 4 -21.81 -22.21 20.11
CA ARG A 4 -20.95 -21.18 19.52
C ARG A 4 -21.47 -20.83 18.13
N LEU A 5 -21.96 -19.61 17.99
CA LEU A 5 -22.29 -19.02 16.70
C LEU A 5 -20.96 -18.59 16.04
N LEU A 6 -20.59 -19.26 14.94
CA LEU A 6 -19.49 -18.85 14.07
C LEU A 6 -20.05 -17.79 13.11
N VAL A 7 -19.65 -16.54 13.28
CA VAL A 7 -19.89 -15.48 12.30
C VAL A 7 -18.79 -15.55 11.24
N PHE A 8 -19.16 -16.04 10.05
CA PHE A 8 -18.32 -15.91 8.86
C PHE A 8 -18.51 -14.51 8.28
N SER A 9 -17.49 -13.69 8.37
CA SER A 9 -17.44 -12.40 7.67
C SER A 9 -16.92 -12.68 6.25
N PHE A 10 -17.81 -12.65 5.27
CA PHE A 10 -17.46 -12.71 3.85
C PHE A 10 -17.01 -11.31 3.41
N PHE A 11 -15.72 -11.12 3.19
CA PHE A 11 -15.22 -9.97 2.44
C PHE A 11 -15.23 -10.31 0.95
N PHE A 12 -16.18 -9.72 0.22
CA PHE A 12 -16.19 -9.73 -1.24
C PHE A 12 -15.12 -8.77 -1.74
N VAL A 13 -14.03 -9.28 -2.29
CA VAL A 13 -13.15 -8.52 -3.16
C VAL A 13 -13.88 -8.35 -4.50
N PHE A 14 -14.42 -7.16 -4.75
CA PHE A 14 -14.98 -6.83 -6.05
C PHE A 14 -13.83 -6.64 -7.05
N CYS A 15 -13.51 -7.67 -7.83
CA CYS A 15 -12.82 -7.50 -9.10
C CYS A 15 -13.81 -6.86 -10.09
N ILE A 16 -13.73 -5.56 -10.29
CA ILE A 16 -14.45 -4.88 -11.39
C ILE A 16 -13.68 -5.21 -12.67
N SER A 17 -14.11 -6.25 -13.39
CA SER A 17 -13.69 -6.50 -14.76
C SER A 17 -14.48 -5.58 -15.69
N LEU A 18 -13.88 -4.46 -16.07
CA LEU A 18 -14.35 -3.62 -17.16
C LEU A 18 -13.96 -4.27 -18.51
N PHE A 19 -14.92 -4.73 -19.27
CA PHE A 19 -14.73 -5.13 -20.66
C PHE A 19 -14.48 -3.87 -21.48
N VAL A 20 -13.28 -3.73 -22.03
CA VAL A 20 -12.83 -2.57 -22.80
C VAL A 20 -12.64 -3.00 -24.26
N SER A 21 -13.08 -2.18 -25.22
CA SER A 21 -13.02 -2.43 -26.66
C SER A 21 -11.62 -2.21 -27.25
N GLU A 22 -11.33 -2.75 -28.44
CA GLU A 22 -10.00 -2.76 -29.10
C GLU A 22 -9.28 -1.39 -29.22
N SER A 23 -10.00 -0.26 -29.20
CA SER A 23 -9.40 1.08 -29.17
C SER A 23 -8.74 1.45 -27.84
N SER A 24 -8.92 0.67 -26.81
CA SER A 24 -8.41 0.87 -25.46
C SER A 24 -7.10 0.12 -25.18
N GLU A 25 -6.71 -0.88 -25.98
CA GLU A 25 -5.48 -1.65 -25.73
C GLU A 25 -4.22 -0.80 -25.84
N GLN A 26 -4.16 0.16 -26.76
CA GLN A 26 -3.03 1.09 -26.89
C GLN A 26 -2.98 2.12 -25.75
N GLU A 27 -4.13 2.56 -25.26
CA GLU A 27 -4.24 3.47 -24.10
C GLU A 27 -3.90 2.72 -22.79
N ILE A 28 -4.28 1.46 -22.70
CA ILE A 28 -3.99 0.56 -21.60
C ILE A 28 -2.47 0.26 -21.51
N ALA A 29 -1.81 -0.09 -22.63
CA ALA A 29 -0.36 -0.32 -22.66
C ALA A 29 0.44 0.94 -22.30
N SER A 30 -0.03 2.15 -22.66
CA SER A 30 0.61 3.41 -22.28
C SER A 30 0.56 3.66 -20.76
N ASN A 31 -0.40 3.10 -20.06
CA ASN A 31 -0.64 3.36 -18.64
C ASN A 31 0.27 2.56 -17.71
N LEU A 32 0.71 1.34 -18.04
CA LEU A 32 1.72 0.65 -17.22
C LEU A 32 3.10 1.30 -17.34
N GLN A 33 3.46 1.68 -18.53
CA GLN A 33 4.76 2.31 -18.76
C GLN A 33 4.98 3.48 -17.78
N LYS A 34 3.90 4.14 -17.37
CA LYS A 34 3.94 5.28 -16.46
C LYS A 34 4.09 4.89 -14.98
N SER A 35 3.49 3.81 -14.48
CA SER A 35 3.72 3.35 -13.08
C SER A 35 5.17 2.90 -12.89
N ILE A 36 5.73 2.25 -13.91
CA ILE A 36 7.12 1.84 -13.98
C ILE A 36 8.05 3.06 -14.11
N GLU A 37 7.68 4.06 -14.91
CA GLU A 37 8.43 5.32 -15.04
C GLU A 37 8.45 6.11 -13.73
N LEU A 38 7.35 6.12 -12.98
CA LEU A 38 7.22 6.81 -11.70
C LEU A 38 8.27 6.37 -10.68
N ILE A 39 8.60 5.09 -10.66
CA ILE A 39 9.62 4.54 -9.74
C ILE A 39 11.05 4.70 -10.27
N GLY A 40 11.25 5.35 -11.43
CA GLY A 40 12.58 5.71 -11.95
C GLY A 40 13.25 4.67 -12.86
N THR A 41 12.50 3.74 -13.46
CA THR A 41 13.06 2.71 -14.37
C THR A 41 13.72 3.29 -15.61
N LYS A 42 13.35 4.50 -16.03
CA LYS A 42 13.94 5.16 -17.21
C LYS A 42 15.47 5.28 -17.09
N VAL A 43 15.97 5.66 -15.91
CA VAL A 43 17.42 5.77 -15.65
C VAL A 43 18.07 4.39 -15.76
N ALA A 44 17.50 3.38 -15.12
CA ALA A 44 18.01 2.01 -15.20
C ALA A 44 18.12 1.52 -16.64
N ARG A 45 17.09 1.75 -17.47
CA ARG A 45 17.07 1.34 -18.88
C ARG A 45 18.12 2.07 -19.73
N LEU A 46 18.35 3.35 -19.47
CA LEU A 46 19.41 4.11 -20.15
C LEU A 46 20.80 3.55 -19.83
N ASP A 47 20.99 2.99 -18.65
CA ASP A 47 22.23 2.35 -18.20
C ASP A 47 22.31 0.86 -18.62
N GLY A 48 21.34 0.34 -19.39
CA GLY A 48 21.27 -1.06 -19.83
C GLY A 48 20.89 -2.05 -18.71
N LEU A 49 20.30 -1.55 -17.63
CA LEU A 49 19.85 -2.36 -16.50
C LEU A 49 18.38 -2.80 -16.74
N ASP A 50 18.23 -3.87 -17.50
CA ASP A 50 16.95 -4.42 -17.98
C ASP A 50 16.66 -5.83 -17.47
N GLY A 51 17.50 -6.33 -16.54
CA GLY A 51 17.39 -7.65 -15.95
C GLY A 51 18.13 -8.75 -16.71
N GLN A 52 18.96 -8.42 -17.71
CA GLN A 52 19.76 -9.41 -18.41
C GLN A 52 20.62 -10.21 -17.42
N GLY A 53 20.48 -11.56 -17.47
CA GLY A 53 21.18 -12.49 -16.58
C GLY A 53 20.52 -12.71 -15.22
N MET A 54 19.48 -11.95 -14.88
CA MET A 54 18.73 -12.13 -13.62
C MET A 54 17.70 -13.24 -13.72
N LYS A 55 17.55 -14.01 -12.64
CA LYS A 55 16.53 -15.03 -12.42
C LYS A 55 15.58 -14.58 -11.31
N ILE A 56 14.28 -14.54 -11.56
CA ILE A 56 13.30 -14.11 -10.58
C ILE A 56 12.25 -15.20 -10.35
N GLY A 57 12.12 -15.66 -9.11
CA GLY A 57 11.11 -16.61 -8.68
C GLY A 57 9.79 -15.90 -8.38
N VAL A 58 8.69 -16.41 -8.91
CA VAL A 58 7.32 -15.96 -8.62
C VAL A 58 6.59 -17.10 -7.90
N ILE A 59 6.35 -16.92 -6.60
CA ILE A 59 5.57 -17.86 -5.76
C ILE A 59 4.13 -17.35 -5.74
N ASP A 60 3.25 -17.99 -6.55
CA ASP A 60 1.91 -17.48 -6.81
C ASP A 60 0.97 -18.57 -7.39
N THR A 61 -0.02 -18.20 -8.21
CA THR A 61 -0.98 -19.10 -8.88
C THR A 61 -0.42 -19.80 -10.14
N GLY A 62 0.84 -19.56 -10.49
CA GLY A 62 1.48 -19.99 -11.72
C GLY A 62 1.75 -18.79 -12.65
N ILE A 63 2.23 -19.05 -13.85
CA ILE A 63 2.42 -18.05 -14.92
C ILE A 63 1.83 -18.62 -16.23
N ASP A 64 1.03 -17.82 -16.94
CA ASP A 64 0.60 -18.14 -18.30
C ASP A 64 1.74 -17.86 -19.30
N TYR A 65 2.64 -18.82 -19.43
CA TYR A 65 3.76 -18.75 -20.37
C TYR A 65 3.35 -18.93 -21.85
N ASN A 66 2.03 -19.02 -22.13
CA ASN A 66 1.48 -18.90 -23.48
C ASN A 66 1.14 -17.44 -23.83
N HIS A 67 1.15 -16.54 -22.83
CA HIS A 67 0.97 -15.11 -23.06
C HIS A 67 2.11 -14.56 -23.94
N PRO A 68 1.84 -13.74 -24.98
CA PRO A 68 2.87 -13.20 -25.88
C PRO A 68 4.04 -12.50 -25.17
N ASP A 69 3.76 -11.77 -24.09
CA ASP A 69 4.77 -11.01 -23.32
C ASP A 69 5.52 -11.87 -22.28
N LEU A 70 5.06 -13.11 -22.03
CA LEU A 70 5.64 -14.07 -21.08
C LEU A 70 5.99 -15.41 -21.74
N TRP A 71 6.24 -15.38 -23.00
CA TRP A 71 6.38 -16.48 -23.95
C TRP A 71 7.33 -17.61 -23.54
N GLY A 72 6.83 -18.84 -23.61
CA GLY A 72 7.58 -20.07 -23.54
C GLY A 72 7.96 -20.54 -22.15
N TYR A 73 7.98 -21.85 -21.98
CA TYR A 73 8.40 -22.55 -20.77
C TYR A 73 9.63 -23.41 -21.04
N GLY A 74 10.60 -23.36 -20.14
CA GLY A 74 11.88 -24.09 -20.21
C GLY A 74 13.06 -23.14 -20.49
N PRO A 75 14.29 -23.67 -20.62
CA PRO A 75 15.51 -22.85 -20.62
C PRO A 75 15.57 -21.75 -21.68
N SER A 76 14.97 -21.97 -22.86
CA SER A 76 14.89 -20.97 -23.93
C SER A 76 13.69 -19.99 -23.75
N GLY A 77 12.68 -20.37 -22.98
CA GLY A 77 11.49 -19.55 -22.74
C GLY A 77 11.75 -18.38 -21.80
N LYS A 78 10.77 -17.48 -21.71
CA LYS A 78 10.73 -16.41 -20.72
C LYS A 78 10.59 -16.98 -19.31
N VAL A 79 9.72 -17.98 -19.14
CA VAL A 79 9.58 -18.76 -17.91
C VAL A 79 10.55 -19.95 -18.00
N ALA A 80 11.74 -19.80 -17.42
CA ALA A 80 12.85 -20.73 -17.59
C ALA A 80 12.69 -22.04 -16.80
N GLY A 81 11.88 -22.05 -15.73
CA GLY A 81 11.68 -23.19 -14.85
C GLY A 81 10.59 -22.95 -13.81
N GLY A 82 10.64 -23.76 -12.76
CA GLY A 82 9.73 -23.72 -11.62
C GLY A 82 9.00 -25.03 -11.39
N TYR A 83 8.03 -25.03 -10.45
CA TYR A 83 7.36 -26.23 -10.00
C TYR A 83 5.88 -25.97 -9.65
N ASN A 84 5.02 -26.98 -9.86
CA ASN A 84 3.61 -26.93 -9.48
C ASN A 84 3.38 -27.79 -8.23
N TYR A 85 3.22 -27.13 -7.07
CA TYR A 85 2.98 -27.81 -5.79
C TYR A 85 1.52 -28.24 -5.60
N VAL A 86 0.61 -27.64 -6.38
CA VAL A 86 -0.83 -28.00 -6.35
C VAL A 86 -1.08 -29.30 -7.09
N ASN A 87 -0.40 -29.48 -8.23
CA ASN A 87 -0.45 -30.71 -9.02
C ASN A 87 0.95 -30.99 -9.62
N SER A 88 1.74 -31.83 -8.95
CA SER A 88 3.12 -32.15 -9.34
C SER A 88 3.26 -32.88 -10.69
N ALA A 89 2.18 -33.41 -11.26
CA ALA A 89 2.17 -34.03 -12.58
C ALA A 89 2.10 -33.01 -13.73
N GLU A 90 1.83 -31.75 -13.43
CA GLU A 90 1.65 -30.68 -14.42
C GLU A 90 2.69 -29.59 -14.26
N LYS A 91 2.97 -28.86 -15.36
CA LYS A 91 3.79 -27.65 -15.33
C LYS A 91 3.06 -26.52 -14.57
N PRO A 92 3.78 -25.51 -14.04
CA PRO A 92 3.20 -24.44 -13.24
C PRO A 92 2.45 -23.36 -14.08
N LEU A 93 1.56 -23.82 -14.98
CA LEU A 93 0.70 -22.94 -15.77
C LEU A 93 -0.33 -22.28 -14.88
N ASP A 94 -0.51 -20.97 -15.05
CA ASP A 94 -1.54 -20.22 -14.36
C ASP A 94 -2.93 -20.52 -14.94
N THR A 95 -3.90 -20.67 -14.06
CA THR A 95 -5.32 -20.87 -14.39
C THR A 95 -6.24 -19.87 -13.67
N ASN A 96 -5.64 -18.98 -12.87
CA ASN A 96 -6.34 -17.94 -12.10
C ASN A 96 -6.17 -16.55 -12.73
N GLY A 97 -4.93 -16.18 -13.10
CA GLY A 97 -4.54 -14.89 -13.66
C GLY A 97 -3.62 -14.07 -12.76
N HIS A 98 -3.72 -14.22 -11.43
CA HIS A 98 -2.99 -13.39 -10.47
C HIS A 98 -1.46 -13.50 -10.64
N GLY A 99 -0.91 -14.70 -10.69
CA GLY A 99 0.54 -14.89 -10.88
C GLY A 99 1.02 -14.42 -12.25
N THR A 100 0.17 -14.47 -13.28
CA THR A 100 0.46 -13.93 -14.62
C THR A 100 0.53 -12.40 -14.57
N GLU A 101 -0.39 -11.75 -13.84
CA GLU A 101 -0.39 -10.31 -13.63
C GLU A 101 0.87 -9.85 -12.89
N VAL A 102 1.25 -10.55 -11.82
CA VAL A 102 2.51 -10.33 -11.08
C VAL A 102 3.74 -10.48 -11.99
N ALA A 103 3.80 -11.56 -12.76
CA ALA A 103 4.91 -11.83 -13.67
C ALA A 103 5.08 -10.77 -14.76
N GLY A 104 3.98 -10.23 -15.28
CA GLY A 104 3.99 -9.15 -16.26
C GLY A 104 4.62 -7.88 -15.73
N ILE A 105 4.24 -7.45 -14.52
CA ILE A 105 4.84 -6.27 -13.86
C ILE A 105 6.35 -6.44 -13.71
N ILE A 106 6.81 -7.61 -13.28
CA ILE A 106 8.24 -7.89 -13.12
C ILE A 106 8.94 -7.84 -14.46
N SER A 107 8.48 -8.65 -15.43
CA SER A 107 9.33 -9.01 -16.57
C SER A 107 8.59 -9.25 -17.89
N GLY A 108 7.41 -8.65 -18.09
CA GLY A 108 6.78 -8.64 -19.41
C GLY A 108 7.74 -8.14 -20.49
N ASP A 109 7.79 -8.81 -21.68
CA ASP A 109 8.72 -8.50 -22.78
C ASP A 109 8.00 -8.63 -24.12
N GLY A 110 7.12 -7.70 -24.42
CA GLY A 110 6.32 -7.64 -25.64
C GLY A 110 5.60 -6.32 -25.79
N ASN A 111 4.30 -6.34 -26.04
CA ASN A 111 3.48 -5.11 -26.10
C ASN A 111 3.49 -4.35 -24.77
N PHE A 112 3.72 -5.08 -23.69
CA PHE A 112 3.82 -4.62 -22.35
C PHE A 112 5.24 -4.91 -21.82
N SER A 113 5.96 -3.85 -21.42
CA SER A 113 7.32 -3.98 -20.90
C SER A 113 7.33 -3.88 -19.38
N GLY A 114 7.61 -4.97 -18.69
CA GLY A 114 7.84 -5.00 -17.25
C GLY A 114 9.07 -4.21 -16.81
N ILE A 115 9.37 -4.24 -15.52
CA ILE A 115 10.48 -3.47 -14.93
C ILE A 115 11.83 -3.97 -15.46
N VAL A 116 12.00 -5.29 -15.52
CA VAL A 116 13.20 -5.99 -15.97
C VAL A 116 12.86 -6.96 -17.11
N PRO A 117 12.58 -6.45 -18.33
CA PRO A 117 12.02 -7.26 -19.43
C PRO A 117 12.97 -8.35 -19.93
N LYS A 118 14.26 -8.33 -19.61
CA LYS A 118 15.23 -9.36 -20.02
C LYS A 118 15.52 -10.40 -18.93
N ALA A 119 14.94 -10.26 -17.72
CA ALA A 119 15.08 -11.27 -16.69
C ALA A 119 14.35 -12.58 -17.06
N LYS A 120 14.85 -13.71 -16.57
CA LYS A 120 14.19 -15.01 -16.64
C LYS A 120 13.31 -15.22 -15.42
N LEU A 121 12.09 -15.72 -15.63
CA LEU A 121 11.14 -16.05 -14.59
C LEU A 121 11.19 -17.53 -14.23
N PHE A 122 10.96 -17.83 -12.95
CA PHE A 122 10.73 -19.17 -12.42
C PHE A 122 9.37 -19.17 -11.74
N SER A 123 8.48 -20.06 -12.17
CA SER A 123 7.09 -20.13 -11.70
C SER A 123 6.92 -21.20 -10.64
N TYR A 124 6.62 -20.82 -9.40
CA TYR A 124 6.31 -21.75 -8.31
C TYR A 124 4.82 -21.63 -7.97
N LYS A 125 4.02 -22.54 -8.53
CA LYS A 125 2.57 -22.56 -8.33
C LYS A 125 2.23 -23.20 -7.00
N VAL A 126 1.74 -22.39 -6.05
CA VAL A 126 1.36 -22.79 -4.69
C VAL A 126 -0.15 -22.69 -4.43
N SER A 127 -0.89 -22.09 -5.35
CA SER A 127 -2.36 -21.96 -5.27
C SER A 127 -3.00 -22.08 -6.66
N SER A 128 -4.25 -22.54 -6.72
CA SER A 128 -5.07 -22.51 -7.94
C SER A 128 -6.07 -21.37 -7.94
N THR A 129 -6.38 -20.78 -6.77
CA THR A 129 -7.43 -19.78 -6.61
C THR A 129 -6.90 -18.40 -6.24
N GLY A 130 -5.66 -18.31 -5.76
CA GLY A 130 -5.10 -17.08 -5.19
C GLY A 130 -5.56 -16.79 -3.75
N GLU A 131 -6.64 -17.40 -3.27
CA GLU A 131 -7.21 -17.16 -1.94
C GLU A 131 -6.73 -18.16 -0.89
N ALA A 132 -6.58 -19.43 -1.29
CA ALA A 132 -6.16 -20.50 -0.40
C ALA A 132 -4.74 -20.95 -0.76
N VAL A 133 -3.83 -20.85 0.20
CA VAL A 133 -2.45 -21.31 0.06
C VAL A 133 -2.02 -22.14 1.25
N SER A 134 -1.34 -23.27 1.00
CA SER A 134 -0.73 -24.08 2.04
C SER A 134 0.64 -23.49 2.43
N SER A 135 0.88 -23.33 3.72
CA SER A 135 2.20 -22.93 4.25
C SER A 135 3.31 -23.87 3.77
N ASP A 136 3.04 -25.19 3.78
CA ASP A 136 3.97 -26.22 3.30
C ASP A 136 4.38 -25.99 1.82
N TYR A 137 3.45 -25.54 0.97
CA TYR A 137 3.79 -25.24 -0.43
C TYR A 137 4.67 -24.00 -0.56
N ILE A 138 4.43 -22.97 0.26
CA ILE A 138 5.28 -21.77 0.29
C ILE A 138 6.69 -22.13 0.74
N VAL A 139 6.83 -22.91 1.82
CA VAL A 139 8.12 -23.37 2.34
C VAL A 139 8.90 -24.14 1.27
N LYS A 140 8.27 -25.14 0.65
CA LYS A 140 8.90 -25.94 -0.43
C LYS A 140 9.26 -25.09 -1.65
N ALA A 141 8.44 -24.08 -1.98
CA ALA A 141 8.71 -23.17 -3.08
C ALA A 141 9.94 -22.29 -2.80
N LEU A 142 10.09 -21.78 -1.57
CA LEU A 142 11.28 -21.04 -1.13
C LEU A 142 12.54 -21.89 -1.20
N GLU A 143 12.48 -23.12 -0.70
CA GLU A 143 13.60 -24.06 -0.76
C GLU A 143 14.03 -24.38 -2.19
N GLN A 144 13.06 -24.64 -3.09
CA GLN A 144 13.31 -24.93 -4.49
C GLN A 144 13.86 -23.72 -5.24
N ALA A 145 13.31 -22.53 -5.00
CA ALA A 145 13.78 -21.30 -5.60
C ALA A 145 15.26 -21.01 -5.25
N ALA A 146 15.65 -21.30 -4.01
CA ALA A 146 17.06 -21.19 -3.61
C ALA A 146 17.95 -22.26 -4.27
N GLN A 147 17.43 -23.47 -4.57
CA GLN A 147 18.15 -24.51 -5.32
C GLN A 147 18.27 -24.17 -6.81
N ASP A 148 17.27 -23.51 -7.38
CA ASP A 148 17.27 -23.02 -8.76
C ASP A 148 18.17 -21.78 -8.95
N GLU A 149 18.78 -21.30 -7.84
CA GLU A 149 19.68 -20.15 -7.80
C GLU A 149 19.02 -18.88 -8.37
N VAL A 150 17.77 -18.61 -7.97
CA VAL A 150 17.13 -17.33 -8.31
C VAL A 150 17.76 -16.20 -7.52
N ASN A 151 17.85 -15.02 -8.10
CA ASN A 151 18.43 -13.84 -7.45
C ASN A 151 17.43 -13.15 -6.54
N VAL A 152 16.15 -13.13 -6.96
CA VAL A 152 15.05 -12.47 -6.25
C VAL A 152 13.84 -13.39 -6.25
N ILE A 153 13.10 -13.42 -5.16
CA ILE A 153 11.79 -14.07 -5.06
C ILE A 153 10.74 -13.01 -4.79
N ASN A 154 9.63 -13.08 -5.52
CA ASN A 154 8.42 -12.32 -5.23
C ASN A 154 7.33 -13.24 -4.69
N ILE A 155 6.75 -12.89 -3.53
CA ILE A 155 5.62 -13.59 -2.92
C ILE A 155 4.46 -12.61 -2.80
N SER A 156 3.46 -12.76 -3.66
CA SER A 156 2.25 -11.93 -3.67
C SER A 156 1.04 -12.62 -3.05
N LEU A 157 1.27 -13.61 -2.22
CA LEU A 157 0.30 -14.38 -1.46
C LEU A 157 0.70 -14.40 0.02
N GLY A 158 -0.28 -14.56 0.92
CA GLY A 158 0.01 -14.64 2.34
C GLY A 158 -1.14 -15.19 3.15
N ILE A 159 -0.90 -15.33 4.45
CA ILE A 159 -1.88 -15.73 5.46
C ILE A 159 -1.99 -14.66 6.53
N ASN A 160 -3.21 -14.38 7.00
CA ASN A 160 -3.48 -13.33 8.01
C ASN A 160 -3.07 -13.74 9.44
N LYS A 161 -2.05 -14.59 9.56
CA LYS A 161 -1.53 -15.11 10.84
C LYS A 161 -0.03 -15.24 10.76
N THR A 162 0.65 -15.22 11.89
CA THR A 162 2.06 -15.59 11.99
C THR A 162 2.24 -17.07 11.68
N ASN A 163 3.26 -17.42 10.92
CA ASN A 163 3.65 -18.79 10.63
C ASN A 163 5.17 -18.93 10.65
N ASP A 164 5.68 -19.46 11.74
CA ASP A 164 7.12 -19.59 12.00
C ASP A 164 7.84 -20.50 10.96
N GLU A 165 7.13 -21.43 10.33
CA GLU A 165 7.72 -22.30 9.29
C GLU A 165 8.03 -21.50 8.01
N ILE A 166 7.11 -20.60 7.63
CA ILE A 166 7.34 -19.70 6.49
C ILE A 166 8.46 -18.73 6.82
N ASP A 167 8.43 -18.10 7.99
CA ASP A 167 9.41 -17.11 8.43
C ASP A 167 10.82 -17.75 8.48
N ASN A 168 10.97 -18.95 9.08
CA ASN A 168 12.23 -19.69 9.09
C ASN A 168 12.72 -20.06 7.66
N ALA A 169 11.81 -20.36 6.73
CA ALA A 169 12.18 -20.67 5.35
C ALA A 169 12.65 -19.42 4.60
N ILE A 170 12.09 -18.24 4.88
CA ILE A 170 12.56 -16.95 4.36
C ILE A 170 13.97 -16.68 4.87
N ASP A 171 14.19 -16.74 6.19
CA ASP A 171 15.51 -16.58 6.80
C ASP A 171 16.57 -17.47 6.14
N ALA A 172 16.24 -18.75 5.94
CA ALA A 172 17.14 -19.70 5.30
C ALA A 172 17.42 -19.34 3.83
N THR A 173 16.44 -18.81 3.12
CA THR A 173 16.55 -18.38 1.73
C THR A 173 17.39 -17.12 1.60
N VAL A 174 17.16 -16.13 2.46
CA VAL A 174 17.95 -14.88 2.51
C VAL A 174 19.41 -15.17 2.87
N LYS A 175 19.67 -16.08 3.83
CA LYS A 175 21.04 -16.52 4.18
C LYS A 175 21.79 -17.19 3.01
N LYS A 176 21.08 -17.73 2.02
CA LYS A 176 21.67 -18.24 0.77
C LYS A 176 21.95 -17.15 -0.28
N GLY A 177 21.64 -15.89 0.03
CA GLY A 177 21.92 -14.75 -0.86
C GLY A 177 20.75 -14.36 -1.77
N VAL A 178 19.55 -14.89 -1.57
CA VAL A 178 18.37 -14.58 -2.37
C VAL A 178 17.60 -13.42 -1.71
N VAL A 179 17.26 -12.39 -2.48
CA VAL A 179 16.39 -11.31 -2.00
C VAL A 179 14.93 -11.79 -2.02
N VAL A 180 14.24 -11.70 -0.88
CA VAL A 180 12.83 -12.07 -0.76
C VAL A 180 11.98 -10.82 -0.62
N VAL A 181 11.04 -10.61 -1.54
CA VAL A 181 10.11 -9.47 -1.56
C VAL A 181 8.70 -10.00 -1.38
N VAL A 182 7.95 -9.41 -0.47
CA VAL A 182 6.62 -9.89 -0.09
C VAL A 182 5.59 -8.76 -0.05
N ALA A 183 4.35 -9.07 -0.39
CA ALA A 183 3.23 -8.15 -0.25
C ALA A 183 2.83 -7.99 1.22
N ALA A 184 2.51 -6.76 1.66
CA ALA A 184 2.08 -6.49 3.03
C ALA A 184 0.70 -7.07 3.37
N GLY A 185 -0.16 -7.27 2.37
CA GLY A 185 -1.56 -7.68 2.54
C GLY A 185 -2.54 -6.54 2.30
N ASN A 186 -3.84 -6.88 2.20
CA ASN A 186 -4.90 -5.96 1.80
C ASN A 186 -5.98 -5.81 2.90
N SER A 187 -5.57 -5.85 4.17
CA SER A 187 -6.46 -5.79 5.34
C SER A 187 -6.40 -4.44 6.09
N GLY A 188 -5.80 -3.41 5.47
CA GLY A 188 -5.78 -2.05 6.01
C GLY A 188 -7.17 -1.38 6.03
N PRO A 189 -7.28 -0.17 6.60
CA PRO A 189 -6.22 0.66 7.17
C PRO A 189 -5.97 0.46 8.69
N GLN A 190 -6.44 -0.63 9.26
CA GLN A 190 -6.23 -0.93 10.68
C GLN A 190 -4.78 -1.35 10.92
N GLN A 191 -4.25 -1.00 12.09
CA GLN A 191 -2.93 -1.43 12.53
C GLN A 191 -2.90 -2.93 12.84
N ASP A 192 -1.68 -3.52 12.84
CA ASP A 192 -1.42 -4.94 13.10
C ASP A 192 -2.18 -5.90 12.16
N THR A 193 -2.26 -5.53 10.88
CA THR A 193 -2.97 -6.31 9.84
C THR A 193 -2.03 -7.07 8.91
N ILE A 194 -0.71 -6.95 9.09
CA ILE A 194 0.29 -7.68 8.29
C ILE A 194 0.42 -9.10 8.85
N GLY A 195 0.24 -10.12 7.99
CA GLY A 195 0.44 -11.53 8.29
C GLY A 195 1.77 -12.08 7.75
N SER A 196 2.01 -13.42 7.88
CA SER A 196 3.15 -14.06 7.21
C SER A 196 2.85 -14.25 5.70
N PRO A 197 3.84 -14.06 4.83
CA PRO A 197 5.27 -13.82 5.07
C PRO A 197 5.63 -12.34 5.35
N GLY A 198 4.70 -11.40 5.29
CA GLY A 198 4.95 -9.96 5.42
C GLY A 198 5.50 -9.51 6.78
N LYS A 199 5.36 -10.32 7.84
CA LYS A 199 5.92 -10.05 9.18
C LYS A 199 7.41 -10.33 9.28
N ASP A 200 7.97 -11.11 8.36
CA ASP A 200 9.34 -11.56 8.45
C ASP A 200 10.34 -10.40 8.43
N ALA A 201 11.36 -10.47 9.29
CA ALA A 201 12.32 -9.39 9.46
C ALA A 201 13.28 -9.26 8.27
N ASP A 202 13.63 -10.37 7.63
CA ASP A 202 14.61 -10.47 6.55
C ASP A 202 13.98 -10.30 5.16
N ALA A 203 12.64 -10.42 5.04
CA ALA A 203 11.92 -10.10 3.82
C ALA A 203 11.75 -8.58 3.62
N ILE A 204 11.71 -8.11 2.37
CA ILE A 204 11.32 -6.74 2.03
C ILE A 204 9.79 -6.72 1.85
N THR A 205 9.08 -6.14 2.82
CA THR A 205 7.62 -6.08 2.83
C THR A 205 7.11 -4.80 2.19
N VAL A 206 6.17 -4.93 1.24
CA VAL A 206 5.76 -3.84 0.36
C VAL A 206 4.27 -3.52 0.53
N GLY A 207 3.96 -2.29 0.94
CA GLY A 207 2.62 -1.73 0.91
C GLY A 207 2.28 -1.10 -0.45
N ALA A 208 1.05 -0.64 -0.62
CA ALA A 208 0.53 -0.14 -1.89
C ALA A 208 0.20 1.36 -1.87
N THR A 209 0.58 2.07 -2.95
CA THR A 209 0.15 3.45 -3.22
C THR A 209 -0.61 3.54 -4.54
N TYR A 210 -1.33 4.66 -4.72
CA TYR A 210 -1.73 5.10 -6.05
C TYR A 210 -0.50 5.49 -6.88
N ASN A 211 -0.68 5.77 -8.14
CA ASN A 211 0.37 6.24 -9.04
C ASN A 211 -0.01 7.61 -9.64
N ASN A 212 0.92 8.27 -10.35
CA ASN A 212 0.67 9.60 -10.93
C ASN A 212 -0.42 9.65 -12.00
N LEU A 213 -0.91 8.51 -12.47
CA LEU A 213 -1.97 8.43 -13.48
C LEU A 213 -3.33 8.23 -12.85
N THR A 214 -3.34 7.42 -11.78
CA THR A 214 -4.50 7.20 -10.95
C THR A 214 -4.23 7.89 -9.63
N SER A 215 -5.09 8.82 -9.28
CA SER A 215 -4.98 9.57 -8.04
C SER A 215 -6.14 9.19 -7.15
N SER A 216 -5.90 9.08 -5.84
CA SER A 216 -6.99 8.97 -4.89
C SER A 216 -7.72 10.30 -4.79
N LEU A 217 -9.04 10.28 -4.85
CA LEU A 217 -9.83 11.42 -4.39
C LEU A 217 -9.71 11.47 -2.87
N VAL A 218 -9.17 12.56 -2.35
CA VAL A 218 -9.01 12.80 -0.92
C VAL A 218 -9.81 14.02 -0.50
N ALA A 219 -10.09 14.12 0.79
CA ALA A 219 -10.76 15.28 1.37
C ALA A 219 -9.99 15.81 2.57
N THR A 220 -10.09 17.11 2.81
CA THR A 220 -9.68 17.78 4.04
C THR A 220 -10.89 18.45 4.67
N PHE A 221 -10.93 18.47 5.99
CA PHE A 221 -11.92 19.23 6.77
C PHE A 221 -11.25 19.87 7.98
N GLU A 222 -11.29 21.19 8.03
CA GLU A 222 -10.65 21.98 9.07
C GLU A 222 -11.67 22.87 9.77
N VAL A 223 -11.57 22.96 11.11
CA VAL A 223 -12.37 23.88 11.93
C VAL A 223 -11.43 24.62 12.86
N GLY A 224 -11.27 25.92 12.63
CA GLY A 224 -10.22 26.71 13.28
C GLY A 224 -8.83 26.21 12.88
N LYS A 225 -8.07 25.67 13.85
CA LYS A 225 -6.74 25.07 13.61
C LYS A 225 -6.77 23.54 13.67
N LYS A 226 -7.94 22.95 13.93
CA LYS A 226 -8.06 21.50 14.04
C LYS A 226 -8.35 20.90 12.67
N GLN A 227 -7.52 19.94 12.26
CA GLN A 227 -7.69 19.08 11.10
C GLN A 227 -8.38 17.80 11.53
N TYR A 228 -9.35 17.35 10.74
CA TYR A 228 -10.13 16.15 11.01
C TYR A 228 -9.82 15.09 9.96
N GLN A 229 -9.66 13.85 10.40
CA GLN A 229 -9.61 12.73 9.48
C GLN A 229 -10.97 12.51 8.84
N VAL A 230 -11.03 12.60 7.51
CA VAL A 230 -12.26 12.47 6.73
C VAL A 230 -12.01 11.66 5.46
N LEU A 231 -13.07 11.07 4.91
CA LEU A 231 -13.02 10.32 3.67
C LEU A 231 -14.10 10.85 2.71
N PRO A 232 -13.81 11.06 1.42
CA PRO A 232 -14.85 11.29 0.41
C PRO A 232 -15.79 10.09 0.34
N MET A 233 -17.09 10.32 0.23
CA MET A 233 -18.03 9.23 -0.07
C MET A 233 -17.94 8.81 -1.53
N VAL A 234 -18.16 7.52 -1.81
CA VAL A 234 -18.19 7.00 -3.18
C VAL A 234 -19.32 7.67 -3.96
N GLY A 235 -19.01 8.17 -5.15
CA GLY A 235 -19.94 8.89 -6.02
C GLY A 235 -19.72 10.41 -6.08
N VAL A 236 -18.86 10.98 -5.22
CA VAL A 236 -18.48 12.41 -5.28
C VAL A 236 -17.30 12.64 -6.23
N SER A 237 -17.07 13.90 -6.59
CA SER A 237 -15.95 14.35 -7.42
C SER A 237 -15.14 15.44 -6.69
N ASN A 238 -13.97 15.77 -7.26
CA ASN A 238 -13.14 16.86 -6.75
C ASN A 238 -13.87 18.21 -6.83
N LEU A 239 -13.44 19.13 -5.97
CA LEU A 239 -13.90 20.52 -5.96
C LEU A 239 -13.02 21.41 -6.86
N PRO A 240 -13.57 22.50 -7.41
CA PRO A 240 -12.76 23.51 -8.10
C PRO A 240 -11.89 24.33 -7.13
N GLY A 241 -12.11 24.20 -5.85
CA GLY A 241 -11.38 24.84 -4.75
C GLY A 241 -12.10 24.68 -3.43
N PRO A 242 -11.47 25.06 -2.31
CA PRO A 242 -12.00 24.84 -0.96
C PRO A 242 -13.30 25.62 -0.71
N ILE A 243 -14.22 24.99 0.02
CA ILE A 243 -15.47 25.57 0.49
C ILE A 243 -15.28 26.02 1.95
N GLN A 244 -15.27 27.33 2.17
CA GLN A 244 -15.33 27.90 3.53
C GLN A 244 -16.74 28.36 3.85
N SER A 245 -17.31 27.89 4.97
CA SER A 245 -18.67 28.29 5.38
C SER A 245 -18.94 28.05 6.87
N LYS A 246 -20.06 28.61 7.36
CA LYS A 246 -20.57 28.27 8.69
C LYS A 246 -20.94 26.79 8.76
N ILE A 247 -20.80 26.22 9.96
CA ILE A 247 -21.18 24.84 10.21
C ILE A 247 -22.54 24.82 10.94
N VAL A 248 -23.44 23.97 10.44
CA VAL A 248 -24.77 23.77 11.04
C VAL A 248 -24.97 22.29 11.33
N TYR A 249 -25.46 21.95 12.52
CA TYR A 249 -25.83 20.58 12.84
C TYR A 249 -27.23 20.29 12.35
N GLY A 250 -27.36 19.29 11.47
CA GLY A 250 -28.57 18.91 10.74
C GLY A 250 -29.26 17.63 11.22
N GLY A 251 -28.99 17.20 12.48
CA GLY A 251 -29.60 15.98 13.01
C GLY A 251 -29.25 14.74 12.20
N TYR A 252 -30.29 14.01 11.78
CA TYR A 252 -30.14 12.85 10.91
C TYR A 252 -30.37 13.16 9.42
N GLY A 253 -30.50 14.46 9.06
CA GLY A 253 -30.63 14.92 7.67
C GLY A 253 -31.98 14.66 7.01
N ARG A 254 -33.02 14.45 7.79
CA ARG A 254 -34.40 14.39 7.31
C ARG A 254 -34.93 15.80 7.06
N VAL A 255 -35.98 15.91 6.25
CA VAL A 255 -36.63 17.21 5.98
C VAL A 255 -37.06 17.89 7.26
N GLU A 256 -37.66 17.16 8.22
CA GLU A 256 -38.07 17.67 9.52
C GLU A 256 -36.92 18.15 10.40
N ASP A 257 -35.72 17.58 10.24
CA ASP A 257 -34.53 17.99 10.97
C ASP A 257 -33.99 19.35 10.44
N LEU A 258 -34.18 19.64 9.15
CA LEU A 258 -33.58 20.78 8.46
C LEU A 258 -34.50 21.99 8.31
N GLN A 259 -35.82 21.80 8.27
CA GLN A 259 -36.80 22.85 7.91
C GLN A 259 -36.77 24.13 8.80
N ASN A 260 -36.30 24.02 10.05
CA ASN A 260 -36.22 25.15 10.98
C ASN A 260 -34.76 25.64 11.19
N LEU A 261 -33.82 25.17 10.39
CA LEU A 261 -32.40 25.55 10.48
C LEU A 261 -32.02 26.54 9.37
N ASP A 262 -31.06 27.39 9.66
CA ASP A 262 -30.46 28.29 8.65
C ASP A 262 -29.35 27.54 7.89
N VAL A 263 -29.77 26.61 7.01
CA VAL A 263 -28.92 25.70 6.25
C VAL A 263 -28.27 26.37 5.06
N LYS A 264 -28.89 27.40 4.49
CA LYS A 264 -28.43 28.03 3.26
C LYS A 264 -26.98 28.50 3.34
N ASN A 265 -26.18 28.11 2.34
CA ASN A 265 -24.75 28.40 2.28
C ASN A 265 -23.95 27.89 3.50
N SER A 266 -24.33 26.75 4.10
CA SER A 266 -23.59 26.15 5.21
C SER A 266 -22.87 24.86 4.81
N ILE A 267 -21.96 24.40 5.67
CA ILE A 267 -21.50 23.03 5.76
C ILE A 267 -22.42 22.36 6.79
N LEU A 268 -23.22 21.39 6.35
CA LEU A 268 -24.01 20.58 7.28
C LEU A 268 -23.15 19.47 7.91
N ILE A 269 -23.36 19.24 9.21
CA ILE A 269 -22.88 18.02 9.85
C ILE A 269 -24.07 17.22 10.37
N GLU A 270 -24.12 15.93 10.04
CA GLU A 270 -25.24 15.02 10.32
C GLU A 270 -24.76 13.70 10.89
N GLU A 271 -25.63 13.03 11.67
CA GLU A 271 -25.37 11.71 12.21
C GLU A 271 -25.71 10.62 11.17
N ARG A 272 -24.89 9.58 11.11
CA ARG A 272 -25.23 8.34 10.39
C ARG A 272 -26.42 7.64 11.05
N GLY A 273 -27.32 7.05 10.26
CA GLY A 273 -28.47 6.30 10.76
C GLY A 273 -29.70 7.16 11.01
N SER A 274 -30.49 6.82 12.03
CA SER A 274 -31.70 7.50 12.48
C SER A 274 -31.94 7.23 13.97
N ASP A 275 -32.59 8.12 14.67
CA ASP A 275 -33.08 7.94 16.04
C ASP A 275 -34.42 7.20 16.09
N VAL A 276 -35.07 7.01 14.93
CA VAL A 276 -36.33 6.26 14.82
C VAL A 276 -36.01 4.78 14.55
N LYS A 277 -36.46 3.90 15.44
CA LYS A 277 -36.23 2.46 15.34
C LYS A 277 -36.75 1.89 14.01
N GLY A 278 -35.87 1.25 13.26
CA GLY A 278 -36.18 0.62 11.97
C GLY A 278 -36.16 1.56 10.76
N GLN A 279 -36.02 2.87 10.95
CA GLN A 279 -35.85 3.83 9.88
C GLN A 279 -34.39 3.84 9.41
N LYS A 280 -34.18 3.89 8.10
CA LYS A 280 -32.89 4.11 7.46
C LYS A 280 -32.96 5.40 6.65
N VAL A 281 -32.05 6.34 6.94
CA VAL A 281 -31.84 7.54 6.11
C VAL A 281 -30.57 7.31 5.28
N TYR A 282 -30.76 7.10 3.98
CA TYR A 282 -29.64 6.81 3.06
C TYR A 282 -28.77 8.04 2.84
N PHE A 283 -27.48 7.84 2.54
CA PHE A 283 -26.56 8.97 2.34
C PHE A 283 -26.95 9.84 1.13
N ALA A 284 -27.46 9.23 0.06
CA ALA A 284 -28.01 9.97 -1.08
C ALA A 284 -29.24 10.81 -0.69
N GLU A 285 -30.09 10.31 0.22
CA GLU A 285 -31.24 11.06 0.76
C GLU A 285 -30.79 12.25 1.61
N LYS A 286 -29.79 12.05 2.49
CA LYS A 286 -29.18 13.13 3.29
C LYS A 286 -28.59 14.22 2.39
N GLU A 287 -27.80 13.84 1.37
CA GLU A 287 -27.23 14.76 0.40
C GLU A 287 -28.32 15.54 -0.34
N LYS A 288 -29.35 14.86 -0.83
CA LYS A 288 -30.46 15.49 -1.53
C LYS A 288 -31.15 16.54 -0.65
N ASN A 289 -31.49 16.17 0.58
CA ASN A 289 -32.15 17.09 1.52
C ASN A 289 -31.21 18.28 1.83
N ALA A 290 -29.94 18.04 2.14
CA ALA A 290 -28.95 19.07 2.38
C ALA A 290 -28.85 20.07 1.21
N ALA A 291 -28.78 19.55 -0.02
CA ALA A 291 -28.72 20.37 -1.23
C ALA A 291 -30.03 21.13 -1.50
N ASP A 292 -31.20 20.53 -1.25
CA ASP A 292 -32.53 21.16 -1.40
C ASP A 292 -32.69 22.35 -0.42
N PHE A 293 -32.12 22.25 0.78
CA PHE A 293 -32.07 23.36 1.76
C PHE A 293 -30.90 24.33 1.51
N GLY A 294 -30.09 24.11 0.46
CA GLY A 294 -29.05 25.04 0.01
C GLY A 294 -27.73 24.95 0.77
N ALA A 295 -27.43 23.81 1.39
CA ALA A 295 -26.09 23.54 1.94
C ALA A 295 -25.05 23.52 0.80
N LYS A 296 -23.79 23.88 1.13
CA LYS A 296 -22.65 23.82 0.19
C LYS A 296 -21.87 22.50 0.28
N ALA A 297 -21.96 21.83 1.41
CA ALA A 297 -21.28 20.58 1.66
C ALA A 297 -21.95 19.81 2.80
N LEU A 298 -21.75 18.49 2.84
CA LEU A 298 -22.28 17.62 3.88
C LEU A 298 -21.15 16.79 4.50
N VAL A 299 -21.08 16.78 5.81
CA VAL A 299 -20.23 15.90 6.62
C VAL A 299 -21.13 14.94 7.38
N VAL A 300 -20.97 13.64 7.18
CA VAL A 300 -21.71 12.63 7.95
C VAL A 300 -20.76 11.95 8.92
N PHE A 301 -21.01 12.09 10.22
CA PHE A 301 -20.23 11.38 11.21
C PHE A 301 -20.86 10.05 11.61
N ASN A 302 -19.99 9.09 11.96
CA ASN A 302 -20.40 7.73 12.29
C ASN A 302 -21.25 7.72 13.58
N ASN A 303 -22.18 6.79 13.67
CA ASN A 303 -22.95 6.46 14.89
C ASN A 303 -22.28 5.35 15.71
N GLU A 304 -21.13 4.87 15.28
CA GLU A 304 -20.25 3.90 15.92
C GLU A 304 -18.83 4.46 16.03
N SER A 305 -17.95 3.75 16.73
CA SER A 305 -16.55 4.15 16.83
C SER A 305 -15.85 4.08 15.48
N GLY A 306 -14.93 5.03 15.23
CA GLY A 306 -14.11 5.10 14.03
C GLY A 306 -14.80 5.72 12.81
N ILE A 307 -14.01 5.88 11.74
CA ILE A 307 -14.45 6.41 10.45
C ILE A 307 -15.09 5.29 9.61
N PHE A 308 -15.91 5.62 8.64
CA PHE A 308 -16.56 4.63 7.76
C PHE A 308 -16.45 5.02 6.29
N PHE A 309 -16.49 4.02 5.42
CA PHE A 309 -16.64 4.22 3.98
C PHE A 309 -18.12 4.33 3.64
N GLY A 310 -18.54 5.46 3.08
CA GLY A 310 -19.91 5.70 2.65
C GLY A 310 -20.04 5.69 1.14
N GLU A 311 -21.19 5.23 0.64
CA GLU A 311 -21.54 5.25 -0.78
C GLU A 311 -22.88 5.95 -0.98
N LEU A 312 -22.93 6.85 -1.97
CA LEU A 312 -24.13 7.58 -2.34
C LEU A 312 -24.97 6.74 -3.30
N ILE A 313 -25.82 5.90 -2.76
CA ILE A 313 -26.77 5.06 -3.51
C ILE A 313 -28.20 5.43 -3.20
N GLU A 314 -29.06 5.39 -4.22
CA GLU A 314 -30.51 5.46 -4.05
C GLU A 314 -31.10 4.06 -3.94
N PRO A 315 -32.00 3.81 -2.96
CA PRO A 315 -32.72 2.54 -2.87
C PRO A 315 -33.46 2.23 -4.17
N ASN A 316 -33.31 1.00 -4.66
CA ASN A 316 -34.02 0.49 -5.85
C ASN A 316 -33.63 1.13 -7.20
N LYS A 317 -32.51 1.82 -7.31
CA LYS A 317 -31.97 2.32 -8.59
C LYS A 317 -30.67 1.60 -8.96
N THR A 318 -30.58 1.19 -10.21
CA THR A 318 -29.36 0.58 -10.81
C THR A 318 -28.42 1.61 -11.44
N ALA A 319 -28.88 2.86 -11.64
CA ALA A 319 -28.07 3.96 -12.14
C ALA A 319 -27.38 4.70 -10.99
N GLY A 320 -26.12 5.08 -11.17
CA GLY A 320 -25.36 5.84 -10.18
C GLY A 320 -26.06 7.14 -9.80
N TYR A 321 -26.07 7.44 -8.51
CA TYR A 321 -26.51 8.73 -7.98
C TYR A 321 -25.46 9.80 -8.31
N ILE A 322 -25.90 10.97 -8.78
CA ILE A 322 -25.01 12.10 -9.03
C ILE A 322 -25.26 13.15 -7.93
N PRO A 323 -24.35 13.30 -6.96
CA PRO A 323 -24.50 14.28 -5.89
C PRO A 323 -24.37 15.72 -6.43
N ARG A 324 -25.09 16.64 -5.81
CA ARG A 324 -25.08 18.07 -6.14
C ARG A 324 -24.11 18.85 -5.26
N ILE A 325 -23.79 18.31 -4.11
CA ILE A 325 -22.82 18.88 -3.15
C ILE A 325 -21.80 17.81 -2.72
N PRO A 326 -20.60 18.22 -2.29
CA PRO A 326 -19.61 17.28 -1.76
C PRO A 326 -20.10 16.64 -0.46
N VAL A 327 -19.82 15.35 -0.30
CA VAL A 327 -20.16 14.57 0.91
C VAL A 327 -18.93 13.83 1.39
N ILE A 328 -18.61 14.00 2.67
CA ILE A 328 -17.51 13.32 3.35
C ILE A 328 -18.00 12.60 4.60
N SER A 329 -17.31 11.55 4.98
CA SER A 329 -17.51 10.83 6.25
C SER A 329 -16.49 11.25 7.28
N MET A 330 -16.84 11.12 8.56
CA MET A 330 -16.01 11.43 9.73
C MET A 330 -16.23 10.38 10.82
N SER A 331 -15.27 10.23 11.75
CA SER A 331 -15.43 9.35 12.90
C SER A 331 -16.55 9.80 13.85
N GLY A 332 -17.14 8.84 14.57
CA GLY A 332 -18.17 9.14 15.56
C GLY A 332 -17.65 10.04 16.69
N GLU A 333 -16.44 9.77 17.17
CA GLU A 333 -15.80 10.52 18.25
C GLU A 333 -15.57 11.99 17.88
N ASP A 334 -14.98 12.22 16.71
CA ASP A 334 -14.73 13.58 16.23
C ASP A 334 -16.02 14.32 15.89
N GLY A 335 -17.00 13.63 15.32
CA GLY A 335 -18.31 14.20 15.02
C GLY A 335 -19.05 14.66 16.28
N LEU A 336 -19.14 13.81 17.31
CA LEU A 336 -19.76 14.13 18.59
C LEU A 336 -19.03 15.28 19.30
N LYS A 337 -17.69 15.27 19.28
CA LYS A 337 -16.87 16.33 19.84
C LYS A 337 -17.09 17.65 19.12
N LEU A 338 -17.08 17.64 17.77
CA LEU A 338 -17.35 18.84 16.98
C LEU A 338 -18.76 19.35 17.24
N LYS A 339 -19.80 18.49 17.23
CA LYS A 339 -21.19 18.85 17.57
C LYS A 339 -21.27 19.57 18.89
N SER A 340 -20.56 19.10 19.92
CA SER A 340 -20.59 19.73 21.28
C SER A 340 -19.93 21.10 21.35
N MET A 341 -19.07 21.45 20.40
CA MET A 341 -18.32 22.71 20.34
C MET A 341 -18.94 23.74 19.37
N LEU A 342 -19.99 23.35 18.62
CA LEU A 342 -20.61 24.25 17.63
C LEU A 342 -21.23 25.46 18.28
N THR A 343 -20.96 26.60 17.69
CA THR A 343 -21.63 27.89 17.97
C THR A 343 -22.18 28.47 16.67
N THR A 344 -23.01 29.50 16.74
CA THR A 344 -23.56 30.17 15.55
C THR A 344 -22.47 30.75 14.61
N ASN A 345 -21.27 30.97 15.15
CA ASN A 345 -20.13 31.55 14.42
C ASN A 345 -19.07 30.52 14.04
N THR A 346 -19.29 29.24 14.32
CA THR A 346 -18.32 28.20 13.95
C THR A 346 -18.27 28.07 12.42
N THR A 347 -17.08 28.21 11.84
CA THR A 347 -16.83 28.03 10.41
C THR A 347 -15.87 26.87 10.17
N GLY A 348 -16.02 26.21 9.04
CA GLY A 348 -15.12 25.16 8.58
C GLY A 348 -14.70 25.36 7.13
N ILE A 349 -13.65 24.64 6.76
CA ILE A 349 -13.12 24.58 5.39
C ILE A 349 -13.11 23.11 4.96
N ILE A 350 -13.77 22.81 3.84
CA ILE A 350 -13.71 21.50 3.16
C ILE A 350 -13.02 21.69 1.84
N ASP A 351 -12.07 20.83 1.51
CA ASP A 351 -11.54 20.67 0.17
C ASP A 351 -11.56 19.20 -0.25
N MET A 352 -11.66 18.94 -1.58
CA MET A 352 -11.63 17.61 -2.17
C MET A 352 -10.87 17.67 -3.48
N PHE A 353 -9.79 16.94 -3.55
CA PHE A 353 -8.88 16.95 -4.70
C PHE A 353 -8.27 15.57 -4.96
N TYR A 354 -7.76 15.36 -6.17
CA TYR A 354 -7.02 14.16 -6.51
C TYR A 354 -5.58 14.25 -6.01
N HIS A 355 -5.21 13.30 -5.15
CA HIS A 355 -3.87 13.20 -4.58
C HIS A 355 -3.12 12.05 -5.26
N PRO A 356 -2.11 12.33 -6.11
CA PRO A 356 -1.24 11.28 -6.66
C PRO A 356 -0.39 10.66 -5.56
N ASP A 357 0.01 9.41 -5.76
CA ASP A 357 0.86 8.66 -4.81
C ASP A 357 0.27 8.48 -3.40
N TYR A 358 -1.01 8.69 -3.21
CA TYR A 358 -1.67 8.48 -1.93
C TYR A 358 -1.57 7.01 -1.49
N LEU A 359 -1.43 6.78 -0.20
CA LEU A 359 -1.43 5.43 0.35
C LEU A 359 -2.79 4.75 0.08
N ALA A 360 -2.76 3.50 -0.39
CA ALA A 360 -3.99 2.75 -0.61
C ALA A 360 -4.63 2.36 0.73
N SER A 361 -5.90 2.67 0.91
CA SER A 361 -6.62 2.42 2.16
C SER A 361 -6.71 0.94 2.54
N PHE A 362 -6.57 0.03 1.57
CA PHE A 362 -6.54 -1.40 1.83
C PHE A 362 -5.15 -1.93 2.23
N SER A 363 -4.07 -1.15 2.02
CA SER A 363 -2.72 -1.59 2.35
C SER A 363 -2.60 -1.93 3.82
N SER A 364 -2.19 -3.17 4.14
CA SER A 364 -2.00 -3.60 5.52
C SER A 364 -0.92 -2.80 6.22
N GLU A 365 -1.11 -2.56 7.51
CA GLU A 365 -0.25 -1.74 8.35
C GLU A 365 0.34 -2.53 9.51
N GLY A 366 1.55 -2.15 9.93
CA GLY A 366 2.14 -2.56 11.18
C GLY A 366 1.59 -1.80 12.39
N PRO A 367 2.28 -1.83 13.53
CA PRO A 367 3.56 -2.54 13.76
C PRO A 367 3.37 -4.05 13.78
N VAL A 368 4.43 -4.82 13.54
CA VAL A 368 4.40 -6.28 13.67
C VAL A 368 5.16 -6.72 14.93
N SER A 369 4.66 -7.78 15.60
CA SER A 369 5.35 -8.37 16.74
C SER A 369 6.61 -9.12 16.27
N PRO A 370 7.76 -9.07 16.99
CA PRO A 370 8.01 -8.39 18.27
C PRO A 370 8.47 -6.93 18.19
N PHE A 371 7.93 -6.10 17.31
CA PHE A 371 8.20 -4.67 17.10
C PHE A 371 9.13 -4.36 15.92
N TYR A 372 8.94 -5.03 14.78
CA TYR A 372 9.54 -4.60 13.51
C TYR A 372 8.69 -3.52 12.83
N ILE A 373 9.38 -2.64 12.09
CA ILE A 373 8.72 -1.70 11.18
C ILE A 373 8.37 -2.46 9.92
N LYS A 374 7.09 -2.60 9.65
CA LYS A 374 6.54 -3.16 8.40
C LYS A 374 5.30 -2.34 8.01
N PRO A 375 5.04 -2.11 6.72
CA PRO A 375 5.88 -2.48 5.58
C PRO A 375 7.24 -1.75 5.63
N ASP A 376 8.26 -2.24 4.91
CA ASP A 376 9.56 -1.55 4.80
C ASP A 376 9.46 -0.31 3.91
N LEU A 377 8.70 -0.42 2.82
CA LEU A 377 8.42 0.66 1.88
C LEU A 377 7.09 0.39 1.17
N VAL A 378 6.66 1.34 0.35
CA VAL A 378 5.48 1.20 -0.51
C VAL A 378 5.84 1.37 -1.99
N ALA A 379 4.98 0.86 -2.87
CA ALA A 379 5.14 0.99 -4.32
C ALA A 379 3.76 1.10 -5.01
N PRO A 380 3.68 1.52 -6.29
CA PRO A 380 2.42 1.56 -7.02
C PRO A 380 1.71 0.21 -7.02
N GLY A 381 0.49 0.18 -6.49
CA GLY A 381 -0.32 -1.05 -6.36
C GLY A 381 -1.81 -0.82 -6.61
N VAL A 382 -2.21 0.38 -7.09
CA VAL A 382 -3.61 0.71 -7.36
C VAL A 382 -3.81 0.99 -8.83
N PHE A 383 -4.78 0.32 -9.44
CA PHE A 383 -5.11 0.38 -10.87
C PHE A 383 -3.87 0.15 -11.76
N VAL A 384 -3.07 -0.83 -11.39
CA VAL A 384 -1.90 -1.25 -12.15
C VAL A 384 -2.36 -2.12 -13.31
N ASN A 385 -1.94 -1.76 -14.52
CA ASN A 385 -2.21 -2.57 -15.69
C ASN A 385 -1.14 -3.66 -15.83
N SER A 386 -1.52 -4.88 -16.20
CA SER A 386 -0.60 -5.99 -16.41
C SER A 386 -1.15 -7.05 -17.36
N THR A 387 -0.30 -8.01 -17.74
CA THR A 387 -0.66 -9.21 -18.49
C THR A 387 -1.64 -10.06 -17.68
N THR A 388 -2.59 -10.72 -18.34
CA THR A 388 -3.49 -11.69 -17.71
C THR A 388 -3.70 -12.92 -18.63
N LEU A 389 -4.54 -13.87 -18.22
CA LEU A 389 -4.73 -15.12 -18.97
C LEU A 389 -5.17 -14.90 -20.42
N GLY A 390 -4.72 -15.81 -21.30
CA GLY A 390 -5.18 -15.86 -22.69
C GLY A 390 -4.66 -14.72 -23.57
N GLY A 391 -3.49 -14.18 -23.26
CA GLY A 391 -2.85 -13.12 -24.05
C GLY A 391 -3.50 -11.74 -23.88
N LYS A 392 -4.24 -11.54 -22.79
CA LYS A 392 -4.97 -10.30 -22.48
C LYS A 392 -4.23 -9.46 -21.44
N TYR A 393 -4.75 -8.26 -21.22
CA TYR A 393 -4.29 -7.33 -20.18
C TYR A 393 -5.45 -7.01 -19.23
N ASN A 394 -5.12 -6.71 -17.97
CA ASN A 394 -6.10 -6.38 -16.93
C ASN A 394 -5.59 -5.22 -16.06
N ILE A 395 -6.51 -4.44 -15.52
CA ILE A 395 -6.22 -3.42 -14.52
C ILE A 395 -6.56 -4.00 -13.15
N THR A 396 -5.59 -3.99 -12.25
CA THR A 396 -5.68 -4.67 -10.98
C THR A 396 -5.21 -3.79 -9.82
N SER A 397 -5.60 -4.12 -8.58
CA SER A 397 -5.21 -3.38 -7.38
C SER A 397 -4.93 -4.34 -6.23
N GLY A 398 -3.88 -4.06 -5.47
CA GLY A 398 -3.45 -4.85 -4.32
C GLY A 398 -1.97 -4.63 -4.01
N THR A 399 -1.56 -4.93 -2.79
CA THR A 399 -0.14 -5.01 -2.42
C THR A 399 0.59 -6.10 -3.21
N SER A 400 -0.16 -7.09 -3.71
CA SER A 400 0.33 -8.12 -4.63
C SER A 400 0.90 -7.56 -5.93
N PHE A 401 0.48 -6.36 -6.33
CA PHE A 401 0.94 -5.67 -7.54
C PHE A 401 1.97 -4.57 -7.22
N ALA A 402 2.09 -4.18 -5.96
CA ALA A 402 3.17 -3.32 -5.47
C ALA A 402 4.48 -4.10 -5.28
N ALA A 403 4.43 -5.29 -4.69
CA ALA A 403 5.60 -6.13 -4.45
C ALA A 403 6.44 -6.41 -5.71
N PRO A 404 5.86 -6.77 -6.88
CA PRO A 404 6.64 -7.01 -8.09
C PRO A 404 7.41 -5.78 -8.59
N HIS A 405 6.97 -4.55 -8.26
CA HIS A 405 7.76 -3.35 -8.54
C HIS A 405 9.08 -3.35 -7.76
N VAL A 406 9.04 -3.75 -6.50
CA VAL A 406 10.22 -3.84 -5.64
C VAL A 406 11.09 -5.03 -6.03
N ALA A 407 10.50 -6.17 -6.42
CA ALA A 407 11.26 -7.33 -6.90
C ALA A 407 12.04 -7.01 -8.19
N GLY A 408 11.42 -6.29 -9.13
CA GLY A 408 12.10 -5.79 -10.33
C GLY A 408 13.22 -4.80 -9.99
N ALA A 409 12.98 -3.89 -9.04
CA ALA A 409 14.00 -2.94 -8.56
C ALA A 409 15.20 -3.66 -7.90
N ALA A 410 14.94 -4.68 -7.09
CA ALA A 410 15.99 -5.50 -6.49
C ALA A 410 16.85 -6.20 -7.56
N ALA A 411 16.23 -6.70 -8.63
CA ALA A 411 16.95 -7.30 -9.75
C ALA A 411 17.82 -6.26 -10.51
N ILE A 412 17.35 -5.02 -10.68
CA ILE A 412 18.15 -3.91 -11.25
C ILE A 412 19.39 -3.64 -10.38
N ILE A 413 19.22 -3.55 -9.06
CA ILE A 413 20.32 -3.31 -8.13
C ILE A 413 21.34 -4.47 -8.21
N LEU A 414 20.89 -5.73 -8.21
CA LEU A 414 21.77 -6.89 -8.32
C LEU A 414 22.45 -7.00 -9.69
N GLN A 415 21.79 -6.58 -10.77
CA GLN A 415 22.43 -6.51 -12.09
C GLN A 415 23.59 -5.50 -12.11
N LYS A 416 23.42 -4.34 -11.45
CA LYS A 416 24.47 -3.31 -11.33
C LYS A 416 25.57 -3.73 -10.35
N TYR A 417 25.18 -4.35 -9.23
CA TYR A 417 26.07 -4.71 -8.13
C TYR A 417 25.90 -6.17 -7.72
N PRO A 418 26.44 -7.15 -8.49
CA PRO A 418 26.17 -8.57 -8.28
C PRO A 418 26.67 -9.16 -6.95
N SER A 419 27.55 -8.47 -6.24
CA SER A 419 28.12 -8.92 -4.97
C SER A 419 27.36 -8.45 -3.73
N LEU A 420 26.27 -7.68 -3.90
CA LEU A 420 25.49 -7.21 -2.77
C LEU A 420 24.73 -8.35 -2.11
N SER A 421 24.72 -8.33 -0.78
CA SER A 421 23.86 -9.20 0.01
C SER A 421 22.39 -8.75 -0.06
N PRO A 422 21.43 -9.62 0.25
CA PRO A 422 20.02 -9.24 0.34
C PRO A 422 19.79 -8.04 1.28
N THR A 423 20.49 -7.97 2.41
CA THR A 423 20.40 -6.86 3.36
C THR A 423 20.93 -5.55 2.75
N ASP A 424 21.97 -5.61 1.92
CA ASP A 424 22.48 -4.42 1.22
C ASP A 424 21.47 -3.91 0.18
N VAL A 425 20.85 -4.83 -0.57
CA VAL A 425 19.79 -4.48 -1.52
C VAL A 425 18.61 -3.85 -0.80
N ALA A 426 18.16 -4.45 0.31
CA ALA A 426 17.11 -3.88 1.15
C ALA A 426 17.49 -2.48 1.66
N SER A 427 18.73 -2.30 2.13
CA SER A 427 19.22 -0.99 2.56
C SER A 427 19.10 0.06 1.46
N LEU A 428 19.58 -0.22 0.24
CA LEU A 428 19.49 0.73 -0.87
C LEU A 428 18.03 1.08 -1.19
N LEU A 429 17.16 0.09 -1.30
CA LEU A 429 15.77 0.31 -1.67
C LEU A 429 14.99 1.07 -0.59
N VAL A 430 15.20 0.72 0.69
CA VAL A 430 14.46 1.30 1.82
C VAL A 430 14.96 2.70 2.18
N THR A 431 16.26 2.98 2.08
CA THR A 431 16.81 4.28 2.52
C THR A 431 16.80 5.37 1.44
N THR A 432 16.33 5.06 0.23
CA THR A 432 16.31 6.00 -0.90
C THR A 432 14.93 6.30 -1.45
N THR A 433 13.88 5.99 -0.69
CA THR A 433 12.48 6.21 -1.05
C THR A 433 12.11 7.69 -1.16
N ASP A 434 10.99 7.97 -1.82
CA ASP A 434 10.34 9.27 -1.79
C ASP A 434 9.30 9.32 -0.67
N PRO A 435 9.14 10.47 0.03
CA PRO A 435 8.14 10.59 1.08
C PRO A 435 6.71 10.47 0.52
N VAL A 436 5.82 9.83 1.29
CA VAL A 436 4.39 9.73 1.00
C VAL A 436 3.61 10.50 2.05
N THR A 437 2.67 11.36 1.60
CA THR A 437 1.95 12.28 2.48
C THR A 437 0.44 12.04 2.45
N ASP A 438 -0.22 12.40 3.56
CA ASP A 438 -1.68 12.46 3.63
C ASP A 438 -2.25 13.68 2.87
N ALA A 439 -3.57 13.85 2.93
CA ALA A 439 -4.26 14.96 2.28
C ALA A 439 -3.86 16.36 2.81
N TYR A 440 -3.27 16.43 3.99
CA TYR A 440 -2.77 17.66 4.61
C TYR A 440 -1.28 17.92 4.36
N GLY A 441 -0.60 17.01 3.66
CA GLY A 441 0.84 17.07 3.41
C GLY A 441 1.70 16.55 4.57
N HIS A 442 1.11 15.92 5.60
CA HIS A 442 1.86 15.25 6.65
C HIS A 442 2.34 13.89 6.16
N LEU A 443 3.52 13.49 6.59
CA LEU A 443 4.02 12.14 6.31
C LEU A 443 3.08 11.10 6.91
N PHE A 444 2.78 10.06 6.14
CA PHE A 444 2.11 8.88 6.70
C PHE A 444 2.97 8.25 7.80
N PRO A 445 2.33 7.61 8.82
CA PRO A 445 3.05 6.84 9.82
C PRO A 445 3.96 5.78 9.17
N ILE A 446 5.13 5.56 9.74
CA ILE A 446 6.06 4.53 9.25
C ILE A 446 5.47 3.11 9.32
N SER A 447 4.50 2.86 10.21
CA SER A 447 3.75 1.61 10.27
C SER A 447 2.82 1.40 9.07
N ALA A 448 2.48 2.46 8.34
CA ALA A 448 1.59 2.42 7.18
C ALA A 448 2.37 2.48 5.84
N ALA A 449 3.36 3.38 5.76
CA ALA A 449 4.10 3.65 4.52
C ALA A 449 5.58 3.22 4.54
N GLY A 450 6.04 2.62 5.64
CA GLY A 450 7.47 2.32 5.80
C GLY A 450 8.33 3.57 5.64
N SER A 451 9.40 3.45 4.90
CA SER A 451 10.29 4.59 4.59
C SER A 451 9.75 5.53 3.49
N GLY A 452 8.69 5.12 2.76
CA GLY A 452 8.11 5.88 1.65
C GLY A 452 8.00 5.08 0.36
N ARG A 453 7.78 5.76 -0.78
CA ARG A 453 7.61 5.12 -2.08
C ARG A 453 8.95 4.78 -2.73
N LEU A 454 9.02 3.59 -3.32
CA LEU A 454 10.16 3.11 -4.11
C LEU A 454 10.65 4.16 -5.13
N ASN A 455 11.96 4.41 -5.14
CA ASN A 455 12.63 5.25 -6.14
C ASN A 455 13.95 4.59 -6.61
N ILE A 456 13.90 3.95 -7.78
CA ILE A 456 15.04 3.23 -8.37
C ILE A 456 16.18 4.21 -8.74
N THR A 457 15.84 5.40 -9.23
CA THR A 457 16.83 6.41 -9.58
C THR A 457 17.72 6.76 -8.38
N ARG A 458 17.09 7.10 -7.25
CA ARG A 458 17.83 7.41 -6.02
C ARG A 458 18.61 6.22 -5.49
N ALA A 459 18.06 5.00 -5.61
CA ALA A 459 18.75 3.78 -5.20
C ALA A 459 20.01 3.52 -6.05
N LEU A 460 19.95 3.79 -7.37
CA LEU A 460 21.09 3.66 -8.28
C LEU A 460 22.14 4.76 -8.11
N GLU A 461 21.74 5.94 -7.67
CA GLU A 461 22.61 7.09 -7.39
C GLU A 461 23.25 7.03 -6.01
N SER A 462 22.67 6.25 -5.08
CA SER A 462 23.23 6.11 -3.74
C SER A 462 24.53 5.30 -3.76
N ASN A 463 25.52 5.82 -3.05
CA ASN A 463 26.81 5.15 -2.83
C ASN A 463 26.97 4.63 -1.39
N ILE A 464 25.93 4.72 -0.54
CA ILE A 464 26.03 4.40 0.89
C ILE A 464 25.05 3.30 1.25
N ILE A 465 25.55 2.28 1.95
CA ILE A 465 24.80 1.21 2.60
C ILE A 465 24.70 1.51 4.09
N PHE A 466 23.50 1.36 4.64
CA PHE A 466 23.21 1.48 6.08
C PHE A 466 22.89 0.10 6.66
N THR A 467 23.58 -0.33 7.69
CA THR A 467 23.36 -1.64 8.33
C THR A 467 23.24 -1.49 9.85
N PRO A 468 22.07 -1.75 10.44
CA PRO A 468 20.80 -2.02 9.79
C PRO A 468 20.21 -0.75 9.13
N HIS A 469 19.27 -0.93 8.20
CA HIS A 469 18.57 0.19 7.53
C HIS A 469 17.42 0.77 8.38
N SER A 470 17.02 0.10 9.44
CA SER A 470 16.03 0.55 10.42
C SER A 470 16.50 0.31 11.85
N LEU A 471 16.06 1.15 12.79
CA LEU A 471 16.39 1.03 14.21
C LEU A 471 15.13 0.92 15.05
N ILE A 472 15.16 0.03 16.02
CA ILE A 472 14.09 -0.19 17.00
C ILE A 472 14.57 0.24 18.38
N PHE A 473 13.78 1.09 19.04
CA PHE A 473 14.04 1.54 20.41
C PHE A 473 12.87 1.13 21.30
N ASN A 474 13.16 0.40 22.35
CA ASN A 474 12.18 0.01 23.36
C ASN A 474 12.45 0.80 24.64
N LEU A 475 11.78 1.94 24.79
CA LEU A 475 11.89 2.80 25.98
C LEU A 475 10.85 2.40 27.03
N SER A 476 11.29 2.33 28.30
CA SER A 476 10.46 2.00 29.45
C SER A 476 10.77 2.93 30.62
N PHE A 477 10.04 2.82 31.72
CA PHE A 477 10.35 3.56 32.96
C PHE A 477 11.76 3.28 33.48
N ASP A 478 12.25 2.05 33.32
CA ASP A 478 13.60 1.65 33.73
C ASP A 478 14.67 2.00 32.69
N SER A 479 14.26 2.27 31.44
CA SER A 479 15.16 2.58 30.33
C SER A 479 14.66 3.78 29.55
N GLN A 480 14.89 4.98 30.12
CA GLN A 480 14.44 6.26 29.56
C GLN A 480 15.24 6.71 28.34
N SER A 481 16.36 6.10 28.06
CA SER A 481 17.14 6.37 26.86
C SER A 481 17.84 5.12 26.36
N GLN A 482 17.94 5.00 25.04
CA GLN A 482 18.69 3.92 24.40
C GLN A 482 19.55 4.47 23.28
N THR A 483 20.68 3.80 23.05
CA THR A 483 21.58 4.08 21.92
C THR A 483 21.62 2.86 21.01
N ARG A 484 21.55 3.07 19.71
CA ARG A 484 21.71 2.06 18.67
C ARG A 484 22.70 2.55 17.63
N SER A 485 23.41 1.61 17.03
CA SER A 485 24.44 1.93 16.03
C SER A 485 23.99 1.53 14.63
N ILE A 486 24.30 2.35 13.66
CA ILE A 486 24.20 2.06 12.23
C ILE A 486 25.63 2.05 11.67
N TYR A 487 25.97 0.98 11.00
CA TYR A 487 27.24 0.85 10.28
C TYR A 487 27.04 1.34 8.84
N LEU A 488 27.99 2.12 8.37
CA LEU A 488 28.00 2.70 7.04
C LEU A 488 29.12 2.10 6.21
N ARG A 489 28.86 1.82 4.96
CA ARG A 489 29.92 1.58 3.98
C ARG A 489 29.54 2.18 2.63
N THR A 490 30.53 2.54 1.85
CA THR A 490 30.35 3.00 0.48
C THR A 490 30.47 1.82 -0.49
N LEU A 491 29.73 1.88 -1.60
CA LEU A 491 29.75 0.86 -2.64
C LEU A 491 31.09 0.83 -3.40
N ASP A 492 31.70 1.99 -3.58
CA ASP A 492 32.98 2.16 -4.31
C ASP A 492 34.22 2.06 -3.42
N GLY A 493 34.05 1.78 -2.12
CA GLY A 493 35.14 1.73 -1.15
C GLY A 493 35.71 3.08 -0.76
N SER A 494 35.10 4.19 -1.18
CA SER A 494 35.51 5.53 -0.78
C SER A 494 35.25 5.79 0.71
N GLN A 495 35.84 6.86 1.26
CA GLN A 495 35.60 7.24 2.65
C GLN A 495 34.13 7.68 2.82
N VAL A 496 33.48 7.17 3.89
CA VAL A 496 32.11 7.57 4.24
C VAL A 496 32.10 9.08 4.56
N PRO A 497 31.23 9.86 3.90
CA PRO A 497 31.12 11.29 4.16
C PRO A 497 30.48 11.56 5.52
N GLN A 498 30.72 12.77 6.06
CA GLN A 498 29.97 13.23 7.22
C GLN A 498 28.54 13.53 6.84
N LEU A 499 27.60 12.79 7.45
CA LEU A 499 26.16 12.91 7.18
C LEU A 499 25.52 13.94 8.13
N LYS A 500 24.47 14.59 7.65
CA LYS A 500 23.56 15.37 8.48
C LYS A 500 22.29 14.57 8.69
N ALA A 501 21.85 14.44 9.94
CA ALA A 501 20.60 13.80 10.29
C ALA A 501 19.61 14.82 10.86
N SER A 502 18.33 14.65 10.53
CA SER A 502 17.23 15.35 11.15
C SER A 502 16.25 14.33 11.73
N PHE A 503 15.53 14.73 12.75
CA PHE A 503 14.55 13.91 13.43
C PHE A 503 13.19 14.59 13.36
N SER A 504 12.16 13.82 13.02
CA SER A 504 10.78 14.25 13.07
C SER A 504 9.98 13.26 13.92
N SER A 505 9.21 13.76 14.86
CA SER A 505 8.34 12.95 15.73
C SER A 505 7.07 13.73 16.04
N ASN A 506 5.94 13.02 16.12
CA ASN A 506 4.69 13.56 16.65
C ASN A 506 4.68 13.61 18.18
N GLU A 507 5.66 12.98 18.84
CA GLU A 507 5.81 12.92 20.29
C GLU A 507 6.78 14.00 20.77
N SER A 508 6.27 15.04 21.39
CA SER A 508 7.07 16.17 21.91
C SER A 508 7.99 15.79 23.09
N SER A 509 7.73 14.64 23.73
CA SER A 509 8.54 14.12 24.83
C SER A 509 9.85 13.47 24.38
N LEU A 510 9.96 13.10 23.09
CA LEU A 510 11.15 12.44 22.56
C LEU A 510 12.23 13.46 22.22
N SER A 511 13.45 13.15 22.59
CA SER A 511 14.65 13.85 22.15
C SER A 511 15.57 12.92 21.37
N PHE A 512 16.17 13.46 20.31
CA PHE A 512 17.03 12.76 19.39
C PHE A 512 18.43 13.35 19.42
N GLY A 513 19.45 12.48 19.43
CA GLY A 513 20.83 12.85 19.25
C GLY A 513 21.56 11.81 18.40
N TYR A 514 22.54 12.24 17.62
CA TYR A 514 23.41 11.33 16.90
C TYR A 514 24.85 11.80 16.91
N ILE A 515 25.76 10.84 16.86
CA ILE A 515 27.20 11.09 16.73
C ILE A 515 27.71 10.14 15.64
N GLN A 516 28.34 10.70 14.62
CA GLN A 516 29.03 9.93 13.59
C GLN A 516 30.52 9.89 13.91
N SER A 517 31.07 8.68 14.00
CA SER A 517 32.49 8.41 14.13
C SER A 517 32.94 7.51 12.99
N ASN A 518 33.64 8.05 12.00
CA ASN A 518 33.99 7.34 10.77
C ASN A 518 32.75 6.72 10.09
N ASN A 519 32.69 5.39 10.06
CA ASN A 519 31.65 4.60 9.42
C ASN A 519 30.55 4.11 10.38
N ILE A 520 30.44 4.70 11.56
CA ILE A 520 29.41 4.35 12.55
C ILE A 520 28.63 5.60 12.94
N ILE A 521 27.32 5.52 12.88
CA ILE A 521 26.41 6.50 13.48
C ILE A 521 25.80 5.87 14.73
N ASN A 522 26.02 6.50 15.87
CA ASN A 522 25.34 6.16 17.12
C ASN A 522 24.13 7.09 17.28
N VAL A 523 22.94 6.54 17.24
CA VAL A 523 21.67 7.25 17.42
C VAL A 523 21.20 7.02 18.85
N LYS A 524 20.95 8.11 19.57
CA LYS A 524 20.37 8.09 20.92
C LYS A 524 18.98 8.69 20.90
N ILE A 525 18.01 7.96 21.46
CA ILE A 525 16.66 8.46 21.72
C ILE A 525 16.41 8.45 23.23
N SER A 526 15.77 9.49 23.73
CA SER A 526 15.38 9.62 25.13
C SER A 526 13.95 10.15 25.22
N ASP A 527 13.20 9.67 26.21
CA ASP A 527 11.81 10.10 26.49
C ASP A 527 11.77 10.82 27.82
N SER A 528 11.39 12.09 27.80
CA SER A 528 11.32 12.94 29.00
C SER A 528 10.09 12.67 29.87
N THR A 529 9.04 12.01 29.36
CA THR A 529 7.83 11.66 30.13
C THR A 529 8.04 10.44 31.03
N LYS A 530 9.10 9.67 30.78
CA LYS A 530 9.46 8.50 31.59
C LYS A 530 10.25 8.87 32.86
N LYS A 531 10.31 10.17 33.22
CA LYS A 531 10.87 10.66 34.46
C LYS A 531 9.78 10.68 35.53
N GLU A 532 9.87 9.75 36.51
CA GLU A 532 9.05 9.52 37.70
C GLU A 532 7.93 8.52 37.58
#